data_ff3427198848a6665485b09c1cb408df
#
_entry.id   ff3427198848a6665485b09c1cb408df
#
_cell.length_a   1.000
_cell.length_b   1.000
_cell.length_c   1.000
_cell.angle_alpha   90.00
_cell.angle_beta   90.00
_cell.angle_gamma   90.00
#
_symmetry.space_group_name_H-M   'P 1'
#
loop_
_entity.id
_entity.type
_entity.pdbx_description
1 polymer ?
#
loop_
_entity_poly.entity_id
_entity_poly.type
_entity_poly.pdbx_seq_one_letter_code
_entity_poly.pdbx_strand_id
1 'polypeptide(L)'
;MNTHADHCPHCHAALPPTLPRALRVAVVAAAWTLTMGLVFGGALLGPLVILVLPLLIPGGIGLITAAHTWAFADQVCETCGKLVELEGQALERVGAATNEAPIEAPAALAA
;
A
#
# COMPACT_ATOMS: atom_id res chain seq x y z
N MET A 1 -15.28 -14.44 -9.03
CA MET A 1 -15.63 -15.15 -7.78
C MET A 1 -14.63 -14.70 -6.75
N ASN A 2 -15.05 -13.83 -5.83
CA ASN A 2 -14.18 -13.32 -4.78
C ASN A 2 -14.20 -14.35 -3.64
N THR A 3 -13.25 -15.24 -3.62
CA THR A 3 -12.96 -16.05 -2.44
C THR A 3 -12.30 -15.14 -1.41
N HIS A 4 -13.11 -14.30 -0.76
CA HIS A 4 -12.67 -13.63 0.45
C HIS A 4 -12.43 -14.73 1.47
N ALA A 5 -11.22 -14.80 2.00
CA ALA A 5 -10.96 -15.63 3.16
C ALA A 5 -11.73 -15.00 4.33
N ASP A 6 -12.97 -15.45 4.52
CA ASP A 6 -13.83 -14.96 5.61
C ASP A 6 -13.34 -15.42 6.99
N HIS A 7 -12.34 -16.30 7.01
CA HIS A 7 -11.79 -16.90 8.22
C HIS A 7 -10.27 -16.88 8.20
N CYS A 8 -9.68 -16.65 9.34
CA CYS A 8 -8.23 -16.71 9.52
C CYS A 8 -7.73 -18.15 9.29
N PRO A 9 -6.70 -18.38 8.46
CA PRO A 9 -6.17 -19.72 8.20
C PRO A 9 -5.51 -20.35 9.43
N HIS A 10 -5.17 -19.56 10.44
CA HIS A 10 -4.47 -20.03 11.64
C HIS A 10 -5.40 -20.38 12.81
N CYS A 11 -6.45 -19.61 13.02
CA CYS A 11 -7.33 -19.78 14.18
C CYS A 11 -8.81 -19.95 13.82
N HIS A 12 -9.15 -19.94 12.52
CA HIS A 12 -10.50 -20.02 11.99
C HIS A 12 -11.50 -18.96 12.51
N ALA A 13 -11.00 -17.92 13.18
CA ALA A 13 -11.82 -16.80 13.61
C ALA A 13 -12.32 -16.02 12.37
N ALA A 14 -13.57 -15.51 12.45
CA ALA A 14 -14.12 -14.68 11.40
C ALA A 14 -13.32 -13.38 11.29
N LEU A 15 -12.90 -13.03 10.07
CA LEU A 15 -12.21 -11.80 9.77
C LEU A 15 -13.23 -10.69 9.48
N PRO A 16 -12.93 -9.44 9.84
CA PRO A 16 -13.78 -8.32 9.47
C PRO A 16 -13.89 -8.21 7.95
N PRO A 17 -15.06 -7.79 7.42
CA PRO A 17 -15.27 -7.68 5.99
C PRO A 17 -14.25 -6.72 5.36
N THR A 18 -13.50 -7.21 4.41
CA THR A 18 -12.52 -6.39 3.68
C THR A 18 -13.20 -5.61 2.58
N LEU A 19 -12.84 -4.34 2.46
CA LEU A 19 -13.29 -3.54 1.32
C LEU A 19 -12.76 -4.14 0.00
N PRO A 20 -13.57 -4.13 -1.06
CA PRO A 20 -13.18 -4.67 -2.35
C PRO A 20 -11.94 -3.95 -2.88
N ARG A 21 -11.03 -4.71 -3.50
CA ARG A 21 -9.75 -4.19 -4.05
C ARG A 21 -9.97 -3.00 -4.98
N ALA A 22 -11.04 -3.03 -5.77
CA ALA A 22 -11.39 -1.94 -6.66
C ALA A 22 -11.60 -0.61 -5.90
N LEU A 23 -12.26 -0.65 -4.73
CA LEU A 23 -12.49 0.54 -3.92
C LEU A 23 -11.20 1.09 -3.32
N ARG A 24 -10.29 0.21 -2.87
CA ARG A 24 -8.98 0.63 -2.34
C ARG A 24 -8.14 1.33 -3.41
N VAL A 25 -8.08 0.74 -4.61
CA VAL A 25 -7.39 1.34 -5.75
C VAL A 25 -8.04 2.67 -6.15
N ALA A 26 -9.38 2.74 -6.14
CA ALA A 26 -10.10 3.97 -6.45
C ALA A 26 -9.80 5.10 -5.45
N VAL A 27 -9.69 4.81 -4.16
CA VAL A 27 -9.33 5.80 -3.13
C VAL A 27 -7.90 6.31 -3.33
N VAL A 28 -6.95 5.43 -3.62
CA VAL A 28 -5.56 5.84 -3.91
C VAL A 28 -5.51 6.70 -5.19
N ALA A 29 -6.19 6.28 -6.26
CA ALA A 29 -6.25 7.05 -7.50
C ALA A 29 -6.91 8.42 -7.28
N ALA A 30 -7.99 8.49 -6.49
CA ALA A 30 -8.63 9.76 -6.13
C ALA A 30 -7.71 10.68 -5.33
N ALA A 31 -6.93 10.14 -4.38
CA ALA A 31 -5.96 10.93 -3.62
C ALA A 31 -4.87 11.52 -4.53
N TRP A 32 -4.38 10.73 -5.49
CA TRP A 32 -3.42 11.20 -6.48
C TRP A 32 -3.99 12.28 -7.40
N THR A 33 -5.18 12.05 -7.97
CA THR A 33 -5.83 13.02 -8.88
C THR A 33 -6.16 14.33 -8.16
N LEU A 34 -6.63 14.26 -6.91
CA LEU A 34 -6.90 15.44 -6.10
C LEU A 34 -5.61 16.24 -5.82
N THR A 35 -4.54 15.56 -5.40
CA THR A 35 -3.27 16.22 -5.10
C THR A 35 -2.69 16.86 -6.35
N MET A 36 -2.66 16.16 -7.49
CA MET A 36 -2.20 16.72 -8.76
C MET A 36 -3.07 17.87 -9.22
N GLY A 37 -4.39 17.75 -9.10
CA GLY A 37 -5.34 18.83 -9.44
C GLY A 37 -5.11 20.08 -8.61
N LEU A 38 -4.84 19.94 -7.31
CA LEU A 38 -4.53 21.08 -6.45
C LEU A 38 -3.19 21.74 -6.80
N VAL A 39 -2.16 20.96 -7.12
CA VAL A 39 -0.85 21.49 -7.51
C VAL A 39 -0.93 22.24 -8.85
N PHE A 40 -1.52 21.59 -9.87
CA PHE A 40 -1.64 22.22 -11.19
C PHE A 40 -2.65 23.36 -11.22
N GLY A 41 -3.81 23.19 -10.56
CA GLY A 41 -4.82 24.24 -10.45
C GLY A 41 -4.30 25.43 -9.66
N GLY A 42 -3.54 25.17 -8.61
CA GLY A 42 -2.84 26.20 -7.85
C GLY A 42 -1.88 27.02 -8.72
N ALA A 43 -1.10 26.37 -9.60
CA ALA A 43 -0.16 27.06 -10.48
C ALA A 43 -0.82 28.07 -11.44
N LEU A 44 -2.11 27.87 -11.76
CA LEU A 44 -2.88 28.80 -12.60
C LEU A 44 -3.40 30.05 -11.84
N LEU A 45 -3.41 30.00 -10.52
CA LEU A 45 -3.91 31.09 -9.67
C LEU A 45 -2.88 32.24 -9.43
N GLY A 46 -1.69 32.16 -10.03
CA GLY A 46 -0.70 33.22 -10.00
C GLY A 46 0.07 33.36 -8.67
N PRO A 47 0.52 34.58 -8.28
CA PRO A 47 1.47 34.77 -7.17
C PRO A 47 0.94 34.36 -5.79
N LEU A 48 -0.38 34.24 -5.60
CA LEU A 48 -0.98 33.76 -4.35
C LEU A 48 -0.56 32.28 -4.03
N VAL A 49 -0.19 31.51 -5.05
CA VAL A 49 0.27 30.13 -4.89
C VAL A 49 1.55 30.02 -4.07
N ILE A 50 2.46 30.98 -4.17
CA ILE A 50 3.72 30.98 -3.45
C ILE A 50 3.50 30.94 -1.93
N LEU A 51 2.41 31.56 -1.45
CA LEU A 51 2.03 31.54 -0.03
C LEU A 51 1.40 30.21 0.41
N VAL A 52 0.68 29.54 -0.49
CA VAL A 52 -0.09 28.33 -0.16
C VAL A 52 0.71 27.06 -0.47
N LEU A 53 1.69 27.11 -1.36
CA LEU A 53 2.51 26.00 -1.79
C LEU A 53 3.20 25.25 -0.63
N PRO A 54 3.84 25.93 0.35
CA PRO A 54 4.47 25.26 1.48
C PRO A 54 3.50 24.50 2.38
N LEU A 55 2.20 24.80 2.29
CA LEU A 55 1.16 24.07 3.01
C LEU A 55 0.59 22.92 2.17
N LEU A 56 0.45 23.12 0.85
CA LEU A 56 -0.13 22.14 -0.06
C LEU A 56 0.79 20.93 -0.29
N ILE A 57 2.11 21.13 -0.35
CA ILE A 57 3.06 20.03 -0.57
C ILE A 57 3.03 19.02 0.57
N PRO A 58 3.27 19.39 1.85
CA PRO A 58 3.22 18.43 2.94
C PRO A 58 1.83 17.84 3.14
N GLY A 59 0.77 18.63 2.93
CA GLY A 59 -0.61 18.15 2.99
C GLY A 59 -0.90 17.10 1.92
N GLY A 60 -0.44 17.30 0.70
CA GLY A 60 -0.58 16.35 -0.41
C GLY A 60 0.20 15.06 -0.15
N ILE A 61 1.45 15.16 0.28
CA ILE A 61 2.27 14.00 0.65
C ILE A 61 1.61 13.21 1.78
N GLY A 62 1.13 13.90 2.81
CA GLY A 62 0.42 13.28 3.94
C GLY A 62 -0.84 12.53 3.50
N LEU A 63 -1.64 13.14 2.62
CA LEU A 63 -2.85 12.51 2.07
C LEU A 63 -2.53 11.24 1.26
N ILE A 64 -1.56 11.31 0.37
CA ILE A 64 -1.14 10.15 -0.45
C ILE A 64 -0.60 9.04 0.45
N THR A 65 0.27 9.39 1.41
CA THR A 65 0.84 8.41 2.35
C THR A 65 -0.25 7.75 3.18
N ALA A 66 -1.19 8.51 3.72
CA ALA A 66 -2.32 7.99 4.49
C ALA A 66 -3.22 7.09 3.63
N ALA A 67 -3.52 7.47 2.39
CA ALA A 67 -4.30 6.66 1.48
C ALA A 67 -3.60 5.34 1.13
N HIS A 68 -2.28 5.38 0.90
CA HIS A 68 -1.49 4.18 0.62
C HIS A 68 -1.41 3.26 1.84
N THR A 69 -1.08 3.78 3.02
CA THR A 69 -0.99 2.97 4.24
C THR A 69 -2.33 2.33 4.57
N TRP A 70 -3.44 3.07 4.40
CA TRP A 70 -4.78 2.54 4.62
C TRP A 70 -5.16 1.48 3.58
N ALA A 71 -4.86 1.71 2.29
CA ALA A 71 -5.27 0.80 1.21
C ALA A 71 -4.49 -0.52 1.22
N PHE A 72 -3.22 -0.48 1.64
CA PHE A 72 -2.31 -1.63 1.64
C PHE A 72 -1.97 -2.13 3.05
N ALA A 73 -2.70 -1.67 4.08
CA ALA A 73 -2.52 -2.19 5.43
C ALA A 73 -2.78 -3.70 5.45
N ASP A 74 -1.79 -4.44 5.96
CA ASP A 74 -1.90 -5.87 6.19
C ASP A 74 -2.97 -6.13 7.26
N GLN A 75 -3.81 -7.13 7.02
CA GLN A 75 -4.79 -7.53 8.02
C GLN A 75 -4.12 -8.37 9.09
N VAL A 76 -4.24 -7.91 10.32
CA VAL A 76 -3.84 -8.66 11.50
C VAL A 76 -5.08 -9.31 12.09
N CYS A 77 -5.03 -10.63 12.31
CA CYS A 77 -6.11 -11.31 13.01
C CYS A 77 -6.11 -10.89 14.48
N GLU A 78 -7.19 -10.29 14.96
CA GLU A 78 -7.30 -9.83 16.36
C GLU A 78 -7.22 -10.97 17.38
N THR A 79 -7.60 -12.19 16.97
CA THR A 79 -7.65 -13.35 17.87
C THR A 79 -6.27 -14.02 18.03
N CYS A 80 -5.47 -14.15 16.97
CA CYS A 80 -4.17 -14.82 17.05
C CYS A 80 -2.97 -13.88 16.84
N GLY A 81 -3.19 -12.62 16.48
CA GLY A 81 -2.14 -11.62 16.27
C GLY A 81 -1.26 -11.88 15.04
N LYS A 82 -1.60 -12.86 14.19
CA LYS A 82 -0.84 -13.16 12.99
C LYS A 82 -1.31 -12.34 11.81
N LEU A 83 -0.36 -11.95 10.95
CA LEU A 83 -0.65 -11.32 9.68
C LEU A 83 -1.39 -12.29 8.78
N VAL A 84 -2.53 -11.87 8.25
CA VAL A 84 -3.27 -12.60 7.24
C VAL A 84 -2.81 -12.06 5.88
N GLU A 85 -1.92 -12.78 5.22
CA GLU A 85 -1.55 -12.47 3.85
C GLU A 85 -2.75 -12.69 2.94
N LEU A 86 -3.21 -11.61 2.32
CA LEU A 86 -4.19 -11.70 1.25
C LEU A 86 -3.54 -12.41 0.07
N GLU A 87 -4.15 -13.48 -0.37
CA GLU A 87 -3.66 -14.45 -1.38
C GLU A 87 -3.08 -13.82 -2.67
N GLY A 88 -3.41 -12.56 -2.97
CA GLY A 88 -2.84 -11.80 -4.10
C GLY A 88 -1.44 -11.24 -3.84
N GLN A 89 -1.02 -11.05 -2.59
CA GLN A 89 0.32 -10.54 -2.26
C GLN A 89 1.35 -11.66 -2.10
N ALA A 90 0.90 -12.86 -1.74
CA ALA A 90 1.77 -14.03 -1.66
C ALA A 90 2.37 -14.40 -3.03
N LEU A 91 1.59 -14.28 -4.10
CA LEU A 91 2.06 -14.54 -5.47
C LEU A 91 3.09 -13.50 -5.94
N GLU A 92 2.95 -12.26 -5.54
CA GLU A 92 3.87 -11.18 -5.91
C GLU A 92 5.20 -11.29 -5.15
N ARG A 93 5.16 -11.69 -3.87
CA ARG A 93 6.36 -11.97 -3.07
C ARG A 93 7.12 -13.21 -3.54
N VAL A 94 6.42 -14.26 -3.95
CA VAL A 94 7.06 -15.45 -4.54
C VAL A 94 7.73 -15.09 -5.88
N GLY A 95 7.10 -14.25 -6.71
CA GLY A 95 7.70 -13.75 -7.94
C GLY A 95 8.93 -12.88 -7.69
N ALA A 96 8.93 -12.05 -6.66
CA ALA A 96 10.08 -11.23 -6.28
C ALA A 96 11.22 -12.06 -5.66
N ALA A 97 10.91 -13.06 -4.84
CA ALA A 97 11.90 -13.96 -4.23
C ALA A 97 12.59 -14.88 -5.24
N THR A 98 11.90 -15.24 -6.34
CA THR A 98 12.51 -16.03 -7.42
C THR A 98 13.43 -15.22 -8.32
N ASN A 99 13.32 -13.89 -8.31
CA ASN A 99 14.24 -13.00 -9.05
C ASN A 99 15.48 -12.61 -8.25
N GLU A 100 15.49 -12.84 -6.95
CA GLU A 100 16.70 -12.75 -6.15
C GLU A 100 17.47 -14.05 -6.31
N ALA A 101 18.31 -14.10 -7.36
CA ALA A 101 19.29 -15.15 -7.51
C ALA A 101 20.11 -15.22 -6.22
N PRO A 102 20.32 -16.41 -5.62
CA PRO A 102 21.20 -16.52 -4.47
C PRO A 102 22.55 -15.94 -4.86
N ILE A 103 22.95 -14.88 -4.19
CA ILE A 103 24.33 -14.41 -4.23
C ILE A 103 25.09 -15.57 -3.62
N GLU A 104 25.64 -16.40 -4.48
CA GLU A 104 26.57 -17.43 -4.13
C GLU A 104 27.71 -16.76 -3.36
N ALA A 105 27.67 -16.95 -2.05
CA ALA A 105 28.75 -16.48 -1.21
C ALA A 105 30.04 -17.05 -1.78
N PRO A 106 31.04 -16.24 -2.08
CA PRO A 106 32.31 -16.78 -2.56
C PRO A 106 32.78 -17.77 -1.52
N ALA A 107 32.90 -19.02 -1.96
CA ALA A 107 33.46 -20.08 -1.13
C ALA A 107 34.78 -19.54 -0.56
N ALA A 108 34.81 -19.34 0.76
CA ALA A 108 36.02 -18.95 1.44
C ALA A 108 37.05 -20.00 1.09
N LEU A 109 38.11 -19.57 0.39
CA LEU A 109 39.30 -20.38 0.17
C LEU A 109 39.83 -20.76 1.56
N ALA A 110 39.48 -21.95 1.99
CA ALA A 110 40.18 -22.61 3.05
C ALA A 110 41.52 -23.06 2.45
N ALA A 111 42.54 -22.28 2.67
CA ALA A 111 43.88 -22.69 2.46
C ALA A 111 44.36 -23.41 3.71
#